data_1dbc3c3aa0cecb5f19805779b2322807
#
_entry.id   1dbc3c3aa0cecb5f19805779b2322807
#
_cell.length_a   1.000
_cell.length_b   1.000
_cell.length_c   1.000
_cell.angle_alpha   90.00
_cell.angle_beta   90.00
_cell.angle_gamma   90.00
#
_symmetry.space_group_name_H-M   'P 1'
#
loop_
_entity.id
_entity.type
_entity.pdbx_description
1 polymer ?
#
loop_
_entity_poly.entity_id
_entity_poly.type
_entity_poly.pdbx_seq_one_letter_code
_entity_poly.pdbx_strand_id
1 'polypeptide(L)'
;MLKPILPKWLLPFDVMLIVLVNLCALWWYKERAVFIDNSFYVYHIVQDGTFSVNHLRVGSILAQFPALLAVKLHLSLSLVSLLFSWGFAFYYSVLAMILLWLRQRDFFYLMLLAQFITSMYAYFWVASELPMAIAFSVFILAWVKSKHQGVISESLFIWVLLPAYFLSVFFHPLNGFAFVGMWIIFMSLPGCDRKYYGGYLVSFIVIWVLRMLFIKTPYETQASEGLNAFSSLIKDFWHLNASTQMAGHLKYVWPVWALVFIWLWQWYVQRKNWWTPLVISILAAGM
;
A
#
# COMPACT_ATOMS: atom_id res chain seq x y z
N MET A 1 -29.74 8.22 12.68
CA MET A 1 -28.57 8.31 11.78
C MET A 1 -29.05 8.40 10.35
N LEU A 2 -28.92 9.56 9.70
CA LEU A 2 -29.25 9.74 8.28
C LEU A 2 -28.26 8.91 7.47
N LYS A 3 -28.74 7.86 6.78
CA LYS A 3 -27.95 7.17 5.76
C LYS A 3 -27.66 8.20 4.68
N PRO A 4 -26.40 8.56 4.40
CA PRO A 4 -26.10 9.41 3.26
C PRO A 4 -26.57 8.67 2.01
N ILE A 5 -27.58 9.19 1.35
CA ILE A 5 -28.02 8.70 0.04
C ILE A 5 -26.92 9.15 -0.93
N LEU A 6 -25.95 8.30 -1.16
CA LEU A 6 -24.92 8.54 -2.18
C LEU A 6 -25.64 8.72 -3.53
N PRO A 7 -25.31 9.75 -4.29
CA PRO A 7 -25.84 9.92 -5.63
C PRO A 7 -25.63 8.64 -6.45
N LYS A 8 -26.68 8.14 -7.09
CA LYS A 8 -26.65 6.86 -7.83
C LYS A 8 -25.58 6.80 -8.93
N TRP A 9 -25.15 7.94 -9.46
CA TRP A 9 -24.12 8.05 -10.49
C TRP A 9 -22.68 7.87 -9.99
N LEU A 10 -22.44 7.95 -8.68
CA LEU A 10 -21.12 7.82 -8.11
C LEU A 10 -20.59 6.38 -8.13
N LEU A 11 -21.47 5.39 -7.97
CA LEU A 11 -21.06 3.98 -8.05
C LEU A 11 -20.58 3.58 -9.47
N PRO A 12 -21.23 3.98 -10.57
CA PRO A 12 -20.71 3.77 -11.90
C PRO A 12 -19.33 4.41 -12.14
N PHE A 13 -19.09 5.61 -11.60
CA PHE A 13 -17.79 6.28 -11.70
C PHE A 13 -16.69 5.51 -10.99
N ASP A 14 -16.94 5.02 -9.76
CA ASP A 14 -15.97 4.22 -9.01
C ASP A 14 -15.61 2.92 -9.74
N VAL A 15 -16.60 2.24 -10.28
CA VAL A 15 -16.41 1.04 -11.09
C VAL A 15 -15.62 1.37 -12.38
N MET A 16 -15.94 2.47 -13.03
CA MET A 16 -15.20 2.94 -14.21
C MET A 16 -13.70 3.17 -13.90
N LEU A 17 -13.37 3.74 -12.74
CA LEU A 17 -11.97 3.91 -12.32
C LEU A 17 -11.25 2.56 -12.17
N ILE A 18 -11.90 1.57 -11.55
CA ILE A 18 -11.35 0.21 -11.43
C ILE A 18 -11.10 -0.39 -12.82
N VAL A 19 -12.08 -0.30 -13.71
CA VAL A 19 -11.97 -0.81 -15.09
C VAL A 19 -10.82 -0.11 -15.82
N LEU A 20 -10.73 1.22 -15.71
CA LEU A 20 -9.67 2.00 -16.36
C LEU A 20 -8.27 1.57 -15.90
N VAL A 21 -8.06 1.39 -14.59
CA VAL A 21 -6.76 0.93 -14.05
C VAL A 21 -6.39 -0.45 -14.62
N ASN A 22 -7.36 -1.36 -14.72
CA ASN A 22 -7.12 -2.68 -15.29
C ASN A 22 -6.84 -2.62 -16.80
N LEU A 23 -7.57 -1.80 -17.56
CA LEU A 23 -7.32 -1.60 -18.99
C LEU A 23 -5.93 -0.99 -19.23
N CYS A 24 -5.52 -0.02 -18.42
CA CYS A 24 -4.15 0.51 -18.46
C CYS A 24 -3.10 -0.57 -18.17
N ALA A 25 -3.34 -1.47 -17.21
CA ALA A 25 -2.42 -2.55 -16.91
C ALA A 25 -2.30 -3.57 -18.06
N LEU A 26 -3.39 -3.82 -18.78
CA LEU A 26 -3.40 -4.65 -19.98
C LEU A 26 -2.73 -3.95 -21.17
N TRP A 27 -2.93 -2.65 -21.31
CA TRP A 27 -2.35 -1.86 -22.41
C TRP A 27 -0.82 -1.74 -22.30
N TRP A 28 -0.31 -1.43 -21.09
CA TRP A 28 1.12 -1.27 -20.82
C TRP A 28 1.76 -2.53 -20.23
N TYR A 29 1.25 -3.72 -20.51
CA TYR A 29 1.74 -4.94 -19.88
C TYR A 29 3.22 -5.24 -20.18
N LYS A 30 3.71 -4.88 -21.37
CA LYS A 30 5.11 -5.11 -21.75
C LYS A 30 6.05 -4.27 -20.90
N GLU A 31 5.78 -2.96 -20.84
CA GLU A 31 6.56 -2.01 -20.03
C GLU A 31 6.52 -2.41 -18.56
N ARG A 32 5.35 -2.78 -18.07
CA ARG A 32 5.16 -3.20 -16.68
C ARG A 32 5.85 -4.53 -16.36
N ALA A 33 5.90 -5.47 -17.29
CA ALA A 33 6.55 -6.78 -17.08
C ALA A 33 8.07 -6.71 -17.14
N VAL A 34 8.65 -5.74 -17.86
CA VAL A 34 10.12 -5.60 -18.02
C VAL A 34 10.75 -4.52 -17.15
N PHE A 35 9.92 -3.76 -16.40
CA PHE A 35 10.40 -2.65 -15.60
C PHE A 35 11.14 -3.15 -14.35
N ILE A 36 12.42 -2.80 -14.22
CA ILE A 36 13.30 -3.10 -13.07
C ILE A 36 13.09 -4.54 -12.54
N ASP A 37 12.63 -4.68 -11.28
CA ASP A 37 12.49 -5.97 -10.60
C ASP A 37 11.39 -6.85 -11.19
N ASN A 38 10.44 -6.28 -11.94
CA ASN A 38 9.33 -7.04 -12.51
C ASN A 38 9.82 -8.12 -13.45
N SER A 39 10.83 -7.83 -14.29
CA SER A 39 11.43 -8.80 -15.19
C SER A 39 12.05 -9.98 -14.43
N PHE A 40 12.67 -9.71 -13.28
CA PHE A 40 13.21 -10.73 -12.39
C PHE A 40 12.11 -11.65 -11.84
N TYR A 41 11.00 -11.09 -11.40
CA TYR A 41 9.85 -11.87 -10.92
C TYR A 41 9.24 -12.72 -12.04
N VAL A 42 9.03 -12.14 -13.24
CA VAL A 42 8.52 -12.88 -14.40
C VAL A 42 9.48 -14.00 -14.79
N TYR A 43 10.80 -13.72 -14.82
CA TYR A 43 11.83 -14.73 -15.11
C TYR A 43 11.74 -15.91 -14.15
N HIS A 44 11.72 -15.66 -12.83
CA HIS A 44 11.65 -16.73 -11.84
C HIS A 44 10.34 -17.52 -11.91
N ILE A 45 9.20 -16.86 -12.12
CA ILE A 45 7.91 -17.57 -12.30
C ILE A 45 7.99 -18.52 -13.50
N VAL A 46 8.60 -18.08 -14.62
CA VAL A 46 8.72 -18.90 -15.82
C VAL A 46 9.76 -20.01 -15.63
N GLN A 47 10.95 -19.68 -15.11
CA GLN A 47 12.08 -20.60 -14.96
C GLN A 47 11.78 -21.68 -13.92
N ASP A 48 11.28 -21.30 -12.76
CA ASP A 48 11.12 -22.19 -11.62
C ASP A 48 9.73 -22.84 -11.58
N GLY A 49 8.77 -22.28 -12.32
CA GLY A 49 7.36 -22.74 -12.32
C GLY A 49 6.71 -22.61 -10.94
N THR A 50 7.16 -21.65 -10.12
CA THR A 50 6.67 -21.38 -8.77
C THR A 50 6.49 -19.87 -8.57
N PHE A 51 5.90 -19.48 -7.42
CA PHE A 51 5.87 -18.06 -7.05
C PHE A 51 7.29 -17.54 -6.78
N SER A 52 7.58 -16.36 -7.28
CA SER A 52 8.80 -15.64 -6.93
C SER A 52 8.62 -14.93 -5.60
N VAL A 53 9.16 -15.51 -4.53
CA VAL A 53 9.06 -14.98 -3.16
C VAL A 53 10.44 -14.65 -2.64
N ASN A 54 10.76 -13.36 -2.60
CA ASN A 54 12.04 -12.89 -2.09
C ASN A 54 11.93 -12.45 -0.63
N HIS A 55 12.89 -12.86 0.19
CA HIS A 55 12.99 -12.40 1.58
C HIS A 55 11.72 -12.61 2.43
N LEU A 56 10.99 -13.71 2.22
CA LEU A 56 9.72 -14.04 2.89
C LEU A 56 8.58 -13.01 2.64
N ARG A 57 8.65 -12.27 1.55
CA ARG A 57 7.63 -11.29 1.16
C ARG A 57 6.48 -11.96 0.43
N VAL A 58 5.67 -12.69 1.17
CA VAL A 58 4.58 -13.51 0.61
C VAL A 58 3.38 -12.70 0.12
N GLY A 59 3.31 -11.41 0.41
CA GLY A 59 2.15 -10.58 0.04
C GLY A 59 1.90 -10.47 -1.46
N SER A 60 2.95 -10.57 -2.29
CA SER A 60 2.84 -10.52 -3.75
C SER A 60 2.32 -11.81 -4.40
N ILE A 61 2.24 -12.93 -3.66
CA ILE A 61 1.80 -14.24 -4.19
C ILE A 61 0.41 -14.13 -4.84
N LEU A 62 -0.52 -13.42 -4.20
CA LEU A 62 -1.89 -13.27 -4.72
C LEU A 62 -1.90 -12.58 -6.10
N ALA A 63 -1.03 -11.59 -6.29
CA ALA A 63 -0.92 -10.88 -7.55
C ALA A 63 -0.17 -11.68 -8.62
N GLN A 64 0.73 -12.59 -8.23
CA GLN A 64 1.48 -13.45 -9.15
C GLN A 64 0.66 -14.67 -9.64
N PHE A 65 -0.43 -15.02 -8.96
CA PHE A 65 -1.19 -16.22 -9.24
C PHE A 65 -1.64 -16.34 -10.71
N PRO A 66 -2.16 -15.31 -11.40
CA PRO A 66 -2.56 -15.41 -12.81
C PRO A 66 -1.37 -15.74 -13.73
N ALA A 67 -0.19 -15.18 -13.47
CA ALA A 67 1.01 -15.46 -14.26
C ALA A 67 1.50 -16.89 -14.03
N LEU A 68 1.54 -17.37 -12.79
CA LEU A 68 1.91 -18.74 -12.48
C LEU A 68 0.93 -19.74 -13.12
N LEU A 69 -0.36 -19.47 -13.09
CA LEU A 69 -1.35 -20.31 -13.76
C LEU A 69 -1.10 -20.39 -15.27
N ALA A 70 -0.74 -19.25 -15.90
CA ALA A 70 -0.38 -19.23 -17.32
C ALA A 70 0.86 -20.09 -17.63
N VAL A 71 1.87 -20.06 -16.77
CA VAL A 71 3.06 -20.94 -16.89
C VAL A 71 2.66 -22.41 -16.76
N LYS A 72 1.85 -22.77 -15.78
CA LYS A 72 1.37 -24.15 -15.58
C LYS A 72 0.52 -24.67 -16.74
N LEU A 73 -0.16 -23.77 -17.44
CA LEU A 73 -0.93 -24.08 -18.66
C LEU A 73 -0.09 -23.98 -19.94
N HIS A 74 1.24 -23.81 -19.83
CA HIS A 74 2.18 -23.70 -20.96
C HIS A 74 1.81 -22.61 -21.97
N LEU A 75 1.27 -21.49 -21.50
CA LEU A 75 0.92 -20.36 -22.36
C LEU A 75 2.17 -19.56 -22.78
N SER A 76 2.03 -18.75 -23.84
CA SER A 76 3.16 -17.98 -24.35
C SER A 76 3.69 -16.98 -23.32
N LEU A 77 4.99 -16.63 -23.38
CA LEU A 77 5.62 -15.65 -22.51
C LEU A 77 4.91 -14.28 -22.54
N SER A 78 4.40 -13.90 -23.71
CA SER A 78 3.61 -12.66 -23.86
C SER A 78 2.35 -12.69 -22.99
N LEU A 79 1.66 -13.83 -22.93
CA LEU A 79 0.45 -13.99 -22.11
C LEU A 79 0.78 -14.10 -20.62
N VAL A 80 1.89 -14.75 -20.27
CA VAL A 80 2.41 -14.77 -18.90
C VAL A 80 2.70 -13.35 -18.42
N SER A 81 3.39 -12.53 -19.24
CA SER A 81 3.71 -11.12 -18.93
C SER A 81 2.44 -10.26 -18.80
N LEU A 82 1.46 -10.47 -19.67
CA LEU A 82 0.16 -9.79 -19.60
C LEU A 82 -0.58 -10.13 -18.32
N LEU A 83 -0.66 -11.42 -17.96
CA LEU A 83 -1.33 -11.89 -16.76
C LEU A 83 -0.57 -11.51 -15.48
N PHE A 84 0.76 -11.38 -15.54
CA PHE A 84 1.57 -10.82 -14.48
C PHE A 84 1.19 -9.35 -14.23
N SER A 85 1.24 -8.52 -15.26
CA SER A 85 0.87 -7.10 -15.16
C SER A 85 -0.57 -6.90 -14.64
N TRP A 86 -1.51 -7.66 -15.20
CA TRP A 86 -2.92 -7.60 -14.81
C TRP A 86 -3.15 -8.11 -13.38
N GLY A 87 -2.48 -9.16 -12.95
CA GLY A 87 -2.65 -9.74 -11.61
C GLY A 87 -2.40 -8.73 -10.49
N PHE A 88 -1.40 -7.85 -10.66
CA PHE A 88 -1.16 -6.77 -9.70
C PHE A 88 -2.28 -5.72 -9.73
N ALA A 89 -2.75 -5.30 -10.90
CA ALA A 89 -3.89 -4.36 -10.98
C ALA A 89 -5.16 -4.99 -10.42
N PHE A 90 -5.36 -6.28 -10.65
CA PHE A 90 -6.48 -7.05 -10.12
C PHE A 90 -6.45 -7.14 -8.58
N TYR A 91 -5.28 -7.33 -7.98
CA TYR A 91 -5.11 -7.30 -6.52
C TYR A 91 -5.67 -6.00 -5.92
N TYR A 92 -5.27 -4.85 -6.42
CA TYR A 92 -5.80 -3.57 -5.97
C TYR A 92 -7.29 -3.42 -6.24
N SER A 93 -7.76 -3.94 -7.37
CA SER A 93 -9.17 -3.90 -7.74
C SER A 93 -10.06 -4.70 -6.81
N VAL A 94 -9.59 -5.87 -6.35
CA VAL A 94 -10.29 -6.69 -5.36
C VAL A 94 -10.41 -5.93 -4.03
N LEU A 95 -9.32 -5.36 -3.54
CA LEU A 95 -9.36 -4.54 -2.33
C LEU A 95 -10.29 -3.34 -2.50
N ALA A 96 -10.24 -2.67 -3.67
CA ALA A 96 -11.11 -1.55 -4.00
C ALA A 96 -12.59 -1.92 -3.95
N MET A 97 -12.96 -3.05 -4.56
CA MET A 97 -14.34 -3.54 -4.54
C MET A 97 -14.81 -3.87 -3.12
N ILE A 98 -13.95 -4.46 -2.29
CA ILE A 98 -14.27 -4.71 -0.88
C ILE A 98 -14.51 -3.40 -0.13
N LEU A 99 -13.69 -2.36 -0.38
CA LEU A 99 -13.87 -1.04 0.24
C LEU A 99 -15.18 -0.37 -0.18
N LEU A 100 -15.59 -0.50 -1.44
CA LEU A 100 -16.89 -0.03 -1.91
C LEU A 100 -18.05 -0.81 -1.26
N TRP A 101 -17.91 -2.13 -1.14
CA TRP A 101 -18.88 -2.98 -0.44
C TRP A 101 -19.01 -2.58 1.04
N LEU A 102 -17.89 -2.26 1.70
CA LEU A 102 -17.86 -1.75 3.08
C LEU A 102 -18.35 -0.29 3.20
N ARG A 103 -18.68 0.36 2.10
CA ARG A 103 -19.05 1.79 2.03
C ARG A 103 -17.96 2.73 2.53
N GLN A 104 -16.70 2.32 2.40
CA GLN A 104 -15.51 3.08 2.81
C GLN A 104 -14.88 3.80 1.60
N ARG A 105 -15.61 4.72 1.01
CA ARG A 105 -15.25 5.38 -0.26
C ARG A 105 -13.98 6.21 -0.17
N ASP A 106 -13.75 6.90 0.96
CA ASP A 106 -12.53 7.69 1.15
C ASP A 106 -11.29 6.79 1.11
N PHE A 107 -11.38 5.62 1.73
CA PHE A 107 -10.32 4.62 1.69
C PHE A 107 -10.16 3.97 0.30
N PHE A 108 -11.24 3.83 -0.44
CA PHE A 108 -11.19 3.40 -1.83
C PHE A 108 -10.32 4.33 -2.68
N TYR A 109 -10.54 5.64 -2.64
CA TYR A 109 -9.72 6.60 -3.37
C TYR A 109 -8.27 6.62 -2.87
N LEU A 110 -8.06 6.59 -1.56
CA LEU A 110 -6.72 6.54 -0.98
C LEU A 110 -5.94 5.32 -1.46
N MET A 111 -6.59 4.17 -1.53
CA MET A 111 -5.96 2.94 -2.00
C MET A 111 -5.66 2.97 -3.50
N LEU A 112 -6.57 3.49 -4.33
CA LEU A 112 -6.28 3.68 -5.76
C LEU A 112 -5.10 4.62 -5.96
N LEU A 113 -5.04 5.72 -5.21
CA LEU A 113 -3.92 6.67 -5.26
C LEU A 113 -2.60 6.01 -4.87
N ALA A 114 -2.61 5.07 -3.91
CA ALA A 114 -1.39 4.38 -3.49
C ALA A 114 -0.65 3.70 -4.64
N GLN A 115 -1.35 3.24 -5.69
CA GLN A 115 -0.73 2.65 -6.88
C GLN A 115 0.10 3.64 -7.70
N PHE A 116 -0.14 4.94 -7.56
CA PHE A 116 0.46 5.96 -8.43
C PHE A 116 1.43 6.87 -7.69
N ILE A 117 1.26 7.06 -6.38
CA ILE A 117 1.97 8.10 -5.62
C ILE A 117 2.99 7.56 -4.60
N THR A 118 3.01 6.26 -4.31
CA THR A 118 3.88 5.69 -3.27
C THR A 118 5.35 5.68 -3.65
N SER A 119 5.66 5.70 -4.94
CA SER A 119 7.02 5.87 -5.46
C SER A 119 6.99 6.47 -6.85
N MET A 120 8.14 7.01 -7.28
CA MET A 120 8.33 7.39 -8.67
C MET A 120 8.18 6.15 -9.55
N TYR A 121 7.31 6.21 -10.57
CA TYR A 121 6.96 5.06 -11.43
C TYR A 121 6.22 3.90 -10.73
N ALA A 122 5.60 4.13 -9.57
CA ALA A 122 4.92 3.09 -8.79
C ALA A 122 3.97 2.22 -9.63
N TYR A 123 3.25 2.82 -10.59
CA TYR A 123 2.36 2.09 -11.47
C TYR A 123 3.07 1.09 -12.39
N PHE A 124 4.31 1.37 -12.80
CA PHE A 124 5.12 0.47 -13.64
C PHE A 124 5.94 -0.50 -12.79
N TRP A 125 6.28 -0.15 -11.58
CA TRP A 125 7.01 -1.02 -10.65
C TRP A 125 6.05 -1.92 -9.85
N VAL A 126 5.37 -2.80 -10.57
CA VAL A 126 4.25 -3.58 -10.02
C VAL A 126 4.67 -4.59 -8.96
N ALA A 127 5.86 -5.17 -9.06
CA ALA A 127 6.38 -6.13 -8.09
C ALA A 127 6.92 -5.46 -6.81
N SER A 128 6.83 -4.13 -6.68
CA SER A 128 7.19 -3.46 -5.44
C SER A 128 6.17 -3.79 -4.36
N GLU A 129 6.60 -4.54 -3.36
CA GLU A 129 5.73 -4.98 -2.27
C GLU A 129 5.33 -3.85 -1.33
N LEU A 130 6.08 -2.74 -1.29
CA LEU A 130 5.76 -1.63 -0.40
C LEU A 130 4.46 -0.91 -0.79
N PRO A 131 4.20 -0.52 -2.06
CA PRO A 131 2.90 0.00 -2.47
C PRO A 131 1.73 -0.96 -2.18
N MET A 132 1.94 -2.26 -2.42
CA MET A 132 0.93 -3.29 -2.09
C MET A 132 0.65 -3.34 -0.58
N ALA A 133 1.70 -3.27 0.23
CA ALA A 133 1.61 -3.25 1.68
C ALA A 133 0.87 -2.02 2.20
N ILE A 134 1.13 -0.84 1.62
CA ILE A 134 0.43 0.40 1.94
C ILE A 134 -1.06 0.28 1.60
N ALA A 135 -1.41 -0.21 0.40
CA ALA A 135 -2.79 -0.44 0.01
C ALA A 135 -3.50 -1.43 0.94
N PHE A 136 -2.81 -2.49 1.33
CA PHE A 136 -3.33 -3.47 2.27
C PHE A 136 -3.53 -2.89 3.68
N SER A 137 -2.65 -2.01 4.11
CA SER A 137 -2.78 -1.29 5.38
C SER A 137 -3.98 -0.33 5.38
N VAL A 138 -4.25 0.34 4.25
CA VAL A 138 -5.47 1.14 4.04
C VAL A 138 -6.72 0.26 4.15
N PHE A 139 -6.68 -0.94 3.56
CA PHE A 139 -7.76 -1.93 3.70
C PHE A 139 -8.01 -2.32 5.16
N ILE A 140 -6.96 -2.63 5.92
CA ILE A 140 -7.09 -2.99 7.35
C ILE A 140 -7.71 -1.85 8.16
N LEU A 141 -7.28 -0.60 7.95
CA LEU A 141 -7.87 0.57 8.60
C LEU A 141 -9.38 0.69 8.30
N ALA A 142 -9.75 0.55 7.03
CA ALA A 142 -11.13 0.59 6.60
C ALA A 142 -11.96 -0.56 7.19
N TRP A 143 -11.35 -1.75 7.33
CA TRP A 143 -11.96 -2.92 7.95
C TRP A 143 -12.30 -2.65 9.42
N VAL A 144 -11.34 -2.14 10.19
CA VAL A 144 -11.55 -1.76 11.61
C VAL A 144 -12.60 -0.66 11.74
N LYS A 145 -12.58 0.36 10.86
CA LYS A 145 -13.61 1.41 10.82
C LYS A 145 -14.99 0.85 10.52
N SER A 146 -15.10 -0.10 9.60
CA SER A 146 -16.37 -0.73 9.23
C SER A 146 -16.95 -1.54 10.38
N LYS A 147 -16.12 -2.17 11.20
CA LYS A 147 -16.55 -2.81 12.44
C LYS A 147 -17.08 -1.80 13.46
N HIS A 148 -16.34 -0.72 13.68
CA HIS A 148 -16.77 0.35 14.60
C HIS A 148 -18.11 0.97 14.19
N GLN A 149 -18.38 1.02 12.88
CA GLN A 149 -19.65 1.50 12.32
C GLN A 149 -20.78 0.46 12.31
N GLY A 150 -20.52 -0.77 12.77
CA GLY A 150 -21.51 -1.85 12.78
C GLY A 150 -21.85 -2.41 11.37
N VAL A 151 -20.99 -2.17 10.38
CA VAL A 151 -21.20 -2.67 8.99
C VAL A 151 -20.93 -4.17 8.89
N ILE A 152 -19.97 -4.67 9.67
CA ILE A 152 -19.57 -6.09 9.68
C ILE A 152 -19.78 -6.72 11.05
N SER A 153 -20.08 -8.04 11.05
CA SER A 153 -20.28 -8.80 12.27
C SER A 153 -18.95 -9.04 13.01
N GLU A 154 -19.03 -9.36 14.31
CA GLU A 154 -17.85 -9.67 15.15
C GLU A 154 -17.07 -10.86 14.60
N SER A 155 -17.77 -11.93 14.27
CA SER A 155 -17.14 -13.16 13.75
C SER A 155 -16.36 -12.88 12.46
N LEU A 156 -17.01 -12.25 11.46
CA LEU A 156 -16.35 -11.92 10.19
C LEU A 156 -15.17 -10.96 10.40
N PHE A 157 -15.31 -10.03 11.36
CA PHE A 157 -14.25 -9.08 11.68
C PHE A 157 -12.97 -9.80 12.12
N ILE A 158 -13.06 -10.71 13.10
CA ILE A 158 -11.91 -11.41 13.65
C ILE A 158 -11.30 -12.36 12.61
N TRP A 159 -12.13 -13.11 11.88
CA TRP A 159 -11.66 -14.05 10.85
C TRP A 159 -10.87 -13.38 9.72
N VAL A 160 -11.12 -12.11 9.44
CA VAL A 160 -10.37 -11.36 8.42
C VAL A 160 -9.21 -10.59 9.04
N LEU A 161 -9.40 -9.97 10.21
CA LEU A 161 -8.39 -9.10 10.80
C LEU A 161 -7.10 -9.85 11.19
N LEU A 162 -7.21 -11.02 11.84
CA LEU A 162 -6.04 -11.77 12.29
C LEU A 162 -5.17 -12.24 11.11
N PRO A 163 -5.71 -12.90 10.08
CA PRO A 163 -4.91 -13.22 8.88
C PRO A 163 -4.38 -11.98 8.17
N ALA A 164 -5.15 -10.88 8.13
CA ALA A 164 -4.71 -9.64 7.51
C ALA A 164 -3.52 -9.02 8.25
N TYR A 165 -3.51 -9.00 9.56
CA TYR A 165 -2.37 -8.53 10.35
C TYR A 165 -1.14 -9.40 10.09
N PHE A 166 -1.32 -10.72 10.16
CA PHE A 166 -0.24 -11.66 9.88
C PHE A 166 0.33 -11.48 8.47
N LEU A 167 -0.53 -11.42 7.46
CA LEU A 167 -0.10 -11.19 6.07
C LEU A 167 0.60 -9.83 5.92
N SER A 168 0.09 -8.77 6.55
CA SER A 168 0.61 -7.41 6.45
C SER A 168 2.09 -7.31 6.86
N VAL A 169 2.52 -8.04 7.89
CA VAL A 169 3.91 -8.00 8.37
C VAL A 169 4.89 -8.76 7.45
N PHE A 170 4.36 -9.55 6.50
CA PHE A 170 5.14 -10.29 5.50
C PHE A 170 5.11 -9.66 4.10
N PHE A 171 4.52 -8.49 3.92
CA PHE A 171 4.63 -7.76 2.65
C PHE A 171 6.01 -7.11 2.50
N HIS A 172 6.39 -6.29 3.47
CA HIS A 172 7.64 -5.53 3.43
C HIS A 172 8.04 -5.09 4.85
N PRO A 173 9.34 -5.14 5.22
CA PRO A 173 9.81 -4.75 6.56
C PRO A 173 9.41 -3.33 6.95
N LEU A 174 9.47 -2.38 5.99
CA LEU A 174 9.11 -0.99 6.22
C LEU A 174 7.60 -0.76 6.37
N ASN A 175 6.77 -1.77 6.04
CA ASN A 175 5.32 -1.64 6.15
C ASN A 175 4.85 -1.33 7.58
N GLY A 176 5.56 -1.84 8.58
CA GLY A 176 5.24 -1.54 9.98
C GLY A 176 5.25 -0.04 10.27
N PHE A 177 6.27 0.67 9.78
CA PHE A 177 6.36 2.13 9.94
C PHE A 177 5.26 2.86 9.17
N ALA A 178 5.02 2.48 7.90
CA ALA A 178 3.95 3.06 7.08
C ALA A 178 2.58 2.82 7.72
N PHE A 179 2.32 1.61 8.21
CA PHE A 179 1.09 1.25 8.91
C PHE A 179 0.88 2.10 10.16
N VAL A 180 1.88 2.17 11.05
CA VAL A 180 1.81 2.97 12.28
C VAL A 180 1.58 4.45 11.95
N GLY A 181 2.31 4.99 10.98
CA GLY A 181 2.14 6.37 10.53
C GLY A 181 0.73 6.67 10.03
N MET A 182 0.19 5.85 9.13
CA MET A 182 -1.18 6.00 8.63
C MET A 182 -2.22 5.88 9.75
N TRP A 183 -1.99 4.97 10.70
CA TRP A 183 -2.89 4.79 11.84
C TRP A 183 -2.91 5.99 12.78
N ILE A 184 -1.74 6.58 13.08
CA ILE A 184 -1.63 7.80 13.89
C ILE A 184 -2.35 8.97 13.20
N ILE A 185 -2.14 9.13 11.88
CA ILE A 185 -2.85 10.14 11.09
C ILE A 185 -4.36 9.94 11.20
N PHE A 186 -4.83 8.71 11.01
CA PHE A 186 -6.25 8.38 11.10
C PHE A 186 -6.83 8.70 12.48
N MET A 187 -6.12 8.31 13.57
CA MET A 187 -6.54 8.60 14.94
C MET A 187 -6.52 10.09 15.28
N SER A 188 -5.75 10.91 14.56
CA SER A 188 -5.75 12.35 14.74
C SER A 188 -6.95 13.06 14.10
N LEU A 189 -7.72 12.35 13.26
CA LEU A 189 -8.92 12.90 12.66
C LEU A 189 -10.00 13.11 13.73
N PRO A 190 -10.82 14.15 13.59
CA PRO A 190 -11.88 14.44 14.53
C PRO A 190 -13.01 13.40 14.50
N GLY A 191 -13.55 13.14 15.69
CA GLY A 191 -14.58 12.12 15.85
C GLY A 191 -14.04 10.69 15.85
N CYS A 192 -12.70 10.51 15.80
CA CYS A 192 -12.10 9.20 15.93
C CYS A 192 -12.06 8.75 17.40
N ASP A 193 -12.56 7.58 17.68
CA ASP A 193 -12.44 6.92 18.99
C ASP A 193 -11.00 6.39 19.17
N ARG A 194 -10.12 7.26 19.69
CA ARG A 194 -8.68 6.95 19.88
C ARG A 194 -8.45 5.71 20.74
N LYS A 195 -9.30 5.46 21.72
CA LYS A 195 -9.16 4.31 22.62
C LYS A 195 -9.44 3.01 21.87
N TYR A 196 -10.53 3.00 21.09
CA TYR A 196 -10.89 1.87 20.25
C TYR A 196 -9.81 1.56 19.23
N TYR A 197 -9.43 2.54 18.40
CA TYR A 197 -8.41 2.33 17.35
C TYR A 197 -7.01 2.11 17.92
N GLY A 198 -6.67 2.72 19.06
CA GLY A 198 -5.39 2.51 19.74
C GLY A 198 -5.16 1.06 20.15
N GLY A 199 -6.21 0.36 20.61
CA GLY A 199 -6.12 -1.06 20.93
C GLY A 199 -5.71 -1.92 19.73
N TYR A 200 -6.26 -1.66 18.55
CA TYR A 200 -5.90 -2.38 17.32
C TYR A 200 -4.50 -2.03 16.83
N LEU A 201 -4.08 -0.76 16.97
CA LEU A 201 -2.71 -0.36 16.64
C LEU A 201 -1.69 -1.09 17.51
N VAL A 202 -1.92 -1.16 18.83
CA VAL A 202 -1.04 -1.88 19.76
C VAL A 202 -0.97 -3.36 19.38
N SER A 203 -2.10 -3.99 19.06
CA SER A 203 -2.14 -5.40 18.63
C SER A 203 -1.30 -5.62 17.37
N PHE A 204 -1.38 -4.73 16.40
CA PHE A 204 -0.55 -4.80 15.19
C PHE A 204 0.94 -4.63 15.52
N ILE A 205 1.30 -3.62 16.35
CA ILE A 205 2.70 -3.37 16.74
C ILE A 205 3.29 -4.61 17.43
N VAL A 206 2.53 -5.27 18.29
CA VAL A 206 2.98 -6.50 18.96
C VAL A 206 3.30 -7.59 17.92
N ILE A 207 2.40 -7.85 16.97
CA ILE A 207 2.62 -8.85 15.92
C ILE A 207 3.84 -8.48 15.06
N TRP A 208 3.97 -7.22 14.67
CA TRP A 208 5.09 -6.74 13.88
C TRP A 208 6.42 -6.85 14.61
N VAL A 209 6.48 -6.46 15.88
CA VAL A 209 7.69 -6.59 16.72
C VAL A 209 8.06 -8.06 16.91
N LEU A 210 7.10 -8.92 17.21
CA LEU A 210 7.36 -10.36 17.34
C LEU A 210 7.93 -10.93 16.04
N ARG A 211 7.36 -10.57 14.87
CA ARG A 211 7.91 -10.96 13.57
C ARG A 211 9.36 -10.47 13.40
N MET A 212 9.64 -9.21 13.73
CA MET A 212 10.99 -8.64 13.62
C MET A 212 12.02 -9.27 14.58
N LEU A 213 11.57 -9.79 15.72
CA LEU A 213 12.45 -10.45 16.68
C LEU A 213 12.73 -11.92 16.31
N PHE A 214 11.71 -12.64 15.85
CA PHE A 214 11.80 -14.09 15.66
C PHE A 214 11.97 -14.56 14.21
N ILE A 215 11.61 -13.71 13.24
CA ILE A 215 11.61 -14.07 11.82
C ILE A 215 12.36 -13.01 11.02
N LYS A 216 13.70 -13.10 11.03
CA LYS A 216 14.58 -12.22 10.24
C LYS A 216 15.14 -12.97 9.05
N THR A 217 15.17 -12.31 7.90
CA THR A 217 15.92 -12.78 6.74
C THR A 217 17.37 -12.25 6.79
N PRO A 218 18.35 -12.93 6.13
CA PRO A 218 19.70 -12.41 6.02
C PRO A 218 19.75 -10.97 5.44
N TYR A 219 18.91 -10.69 4.47
CA TYR A 219 18.75 -9.35 3.90
C TYR A 219 18.31 -8.31 4.93
N GLU A 220 17.33 -8.62 5.76
CA GLU A 220 16.85 -7.70 6.81
C GLU A 220 17.90 -7.48 7.90
N THR A 221 18.69 -8.51 8.20
CA THR A 221 19.82 -8.39 9.14
C THR A 221 20.85 -7.41 8.58
N GLN A 222 21.29 -7.60 7.35
CA GLN A 222 22.22 -6.70 6.67
C GLN A 222 21.65 -5.26 6.56
N ALA A 223 20.39 -5.10 6.21
CA ALA A 223 19.75 -3.79 6.15
C ALA A 223 19.67 -3.12 7.55
N SER A 224 19.49 -3.89 8.62
CA SER A 224 19.47 -3.36 10.00
C SER A 224 20.84 -2.91 10.48
N GLU A 225 21.91 -3.54 10.02
CA GLU A 225 23.29 -3.10 10.30
C GLU A 225 23.56 -1.73 9.67
N GLY A 226 23.01 -1.46 8.47
CA GLY A 226 23.06 -0.15 7.83
C GLY A 226 22.34 0.95 8.63
N LEU A 227 21.32 0.61 9.43
CA LEU A 227 20.65 1.57 10.30
C LEU A 227 21.54 2.07 11.47
N ASN A 228 22.57 1.34 11.84
CA ASN A 228 23.55 1.79 12.83
C ASN A 228 24.35 3.01 12.33
N ALA A 229 24.39 3.22 11.02
CA ALA A 229 24.95 4.42 10.39
C ALA A 229 23.92 5.57 10.24
N PHE A 230 22.72 5.46 10.83
CA PHE A 230 21.65 6.43 10.64
C PHE A 230 22.05 7.86 11.05
N SER A 231 22.88 8.00 12.07
CA SER A 231 23.39 9.31 12.50
C SER A 231 24.30 9.97 11.46
N SER A 232 25.11 9.19 10.74
CA SER A 232 25.92 9.68 9.62
C SER A 232 25.04 9.98 8.39
N LEU A 233 24.07 9.12 8.11
CA LEU A 233 23.13 9.33 7.02
C LEU A 233 22.34 10.65 7.16
N ILE A 234 21.97 11.06 8.37
CA ILE A 234 21.31 12.35 8.60
C ILE A 234 22.28 13.51 8.31
N LYS A 235 23.53 13.40 8.75
CA LYS A 235 24.56 14.46 8.50
C LYS A 235 24.86 14.63 7.04
N ASP A 236 24.95 13.50 6.32
CA ASP A 236 25.35 13.46 4.90
C ASP A 236 24.16 13.45 3.93
N PHE A 237 22.92 13.54 4.45
CA PHE A 237 21.68 13.42 3.66
C PHE A 237 21.69 14.35 2.43
N TRP A 238 22.13 15.59 2.58
CA TRP A 238 22.16 16.57 1.48
C TRP A 238 23.22 16.26 0.41
N HIS A 239 24.18 15.42 0.72
CA HIS A 239 25.24 14.96 -0.20
C HIS A 239 24.94 13.60 -0.81
N LEU A 240 23.86 12.93 -0.38
CA LEU A 240 23.47 11.63 -0.91
C LEU A 240 22.68 11.78 -2.22
N ASN A 241 22.84 10.78 -3.10
CA ASN A 241 22.02 10.67 -4.30
C ASN A 241 20.51 10.61 -3.98
N ALA A 242 20.14 10.14 -2.79
CA ALA A 242 18.76 10.13 -2.31
C ALA A 242 18.14 11.53 -2.26
N SER A 243 18.88 12.57 -1.85
CA SER A 243 18.38 13.94 -1.84
C SER A 243 18.08 14.47 -3.25
N THR A 244 18.93 14.14 -4.20
CA THR A 244 18.76 14.48 -5.63
C THR A 244 17.57 13.74 -6.22
N GLN A 245 17.40 12.44 -5.88
CA GLN A 245 16.25 11.65 -6.30
C GLN A 245 14.95 12.17 -5.68
N MET A 246 14.97 12.55 -4.40
CA MET A 246 13.81 13.15 -3.73
C MET A 246 13.43 14.50 -4.37
N ALA A 247 14.40 15.37 -4.68
CA ALA A 247 14.15 16.62 -5.40
C ALA A 247 13.58 16.36 -6.81
N GLY A 248 14.10 15.34 -7.51
CA GLY A 248 13.57 14.88 -8.79
C GLY A 248 12.13 14.39 -8.66
N HIS A 249 11.83 13.56 -7.66
CA HIS A 249 10.48 13.08 -7.39
C HIS A 249 9.51 14.24 -7.10
N LEU A 250 9.88 15.17 -6.23
CA LEU A 250 9.08 16.37 -5.94
C LEU A 250 8.81 17.20 -7.20
N LYS A 251 9.79 17.32 -8.10
CA LYS A 251 9.62 18.03 -9.38
C LYS A 251 8.57 17.38 -10.27
N TYR A 252 8.51 16.05 -10.34
CA TYR A 252 7.56 15.34 -11.22
C TYR A 252 6.17 15.19 -10.61
N VAL A 253 6.07 15.03 -9.30
CA VAL A 253 4.79 14.84 -8.59
C VAL A 253 4.33 16.09 -7.83
N TRP A 254 4.95 17.26 -8.10
CA TRP A 254 4.61 18.51 -7.41
C TRP A 254 3.10 18.85 -7.45
N PRO A 255 2.31 18.58 -8.51
CA PRO A 255 0.89 18.87 -8.48
C PRO A 255 0.15 18.08 -7.40
N VAL A 256 0.56 16.81 -7.19
CA VAL A 256 0.00 15.97 -6.10
C VAL A 256 0.38 16.56 -4.74
N TRP A 257 1.65 16.94 -4.57
CA TRP A 257 2.11 17.59 -3.33
C TRP A 257 1.41 18.93 -3.09
N ALA A 258 1.19 19.72 -4.14
CA ALA A 258 0.43 20.96 -4.04
C ALA A 258 -0.99 20.71 -3.52
N LEU A 259 -1.69 19.70 -4.05
CA LEU A 259 -3.02 19.31 -3.56
C LEU A 259 -2.98 18.83 -2.10
N VAL A 260 -1.97 18.04 -1.73
CA VAL A 260 -1.76 17.60 -0.34
C VAL A 260 -1.54 18.82 0.58
N PHE A 261 -0.68 19.77 0.18
CA PHE A 261 -0.43 21.00 0.95
C PHE A 261 -1.68 21.89 1.05
N ILE A 262 -2.45 22.05 -0.03
CA ILE A 262 -3.71 22.81 -0.01
C ILE A 262 -4.70 22.13 0.95
N TRP A 263 -4.83 20.81 0.89
CA TRP A 263 -5.68 20.05 1.78
C TRP A 263 -5.24 20.17 3.25
N LEU A 264 -3.94 20.04 3.53
CA LEU A 264 -3.35 20.22 4.85
C LEU A 264 -3.55 21.64 5.38
N TRP A 265 -3.39 22.65 4.52
CA TRP A 265 -3.64 24.05 4.85
C TRP A 265 -5.11 24.30 5.20
N GLN A 266 -6.04 23.82 4.37
CA GLN A 266 -7.48 23.93 4.65
C GLN A 266 -7.83 23.25 5.97
N TRP A 267 -7.27 22.07 6.19
CA TRP A 267 -7.47 21.31 7.42
C TRP A 267 -6.90 22.06 8.64
N TYR A 268 -5.70 22.66 8.53
CA TYR A 268 -5.08 23.48 9.55
C TYR A 268 -5.93 24.71 9.89
N VAL A 269 -6.36 25.47 8.88
CA VAL A 269 -7.18 26.69 9.07
C VAL A 269 -8.51 26.35 9.76
N GLN A 270 -9.13 25.24 9.39
CA GLN A 270 -10.41 24.83 10.01
C GLN A 270 -10.26 24.39 11.47
N ARG A 271 -9.09 23.92 11.90
CA ARG A 271 -8.94 23.22 13.17
C ARG A 271 -7.95 23.82 14.15
N LYS A 272 -7.16 24.79 13.73
CA LYS A 272 -6.11 25.43 14.54
C LYS A 272 -5.13 24.44 15.22
N ASN A 273 -5.00 23.24 14.69
CA ASN A 273 -4.11 22.21 15.22
C ASN A 273 -2.96 21.96 14.24
N TRP A 274 -1.79 22.53 14.53
CA TRP A 274 -0.62 22.51 13.66
C TRP A 274 0.21 21.22 13.73
N TRP A 275 0.05 20.41 14.78
CA TRP A 275 0.83 19.17 14.95
C TRP A 275 0.52 18.13 13.89
N THR A 276 -0.71 17.98 13.51
CA THR A 276 -1.10 16.96 12.53
C THR A 276 -0.55 17.22 11.13
N PRO A 277 -0.64 18.47 10.56
CA PRO A 277 0.01 18.75 9.30
C PRO A 277 1.54 18.60 9.37
N LEU A 278 2.18 18.92 10.49
CA LEU A 278 3.61 18.72 10.67
C LEU A 278 3.97 17.22 10.62
N VAL A 279 3.25 16.39 11.36
CA VAL A 279 3.49 14.92 11.36
C VAL A 279 3.26 14.34 9.95
N ILE A 280 2.19 14.75 9.26
CA ILE A 280 1.91 14.29 7.90
C ILE A 280 3.03 14.74 6.94
N SER A 281 3.50 15.99 7.06
CA SER A 281 4.58 16.50 6.21
C SER A 281 5.90 15.74 6.44
N ILE A 282 6.23 15.41 7.68
CA ILE A 282 7.42 14.61 8.02
C ILE A 282 7.30 13.19 7.46
N LEU A 283 6.14 12.55 7.61
CA LEU A 283 5.91 11.21 7.07
C LEU A 283 5.93 11.19 5.54
N ALA A 284 5.33 12.20 4.91
CA ALA A 284 5.35 12.33 3.45
C ALA A 284 6.75 12.63 2.88
N ALA A 285 7.59 13.32 3.63
CA ALA A 285 8.98 13.59 3.24
C ALA A 285 9.92 12.40 3.48
N GLY A 286 9.52 11.48 4.35
CA GLY A 286 10.30 10.27 4.65
C GLY A 286 9.94 9.03 3.80
N MET A 287 8.90 9.13 2.97
CA MET A 287 8.51 8.12 1.97
C MET A 287 9.10 8.46 0.60
#